data_5036d460f96ef484939dff05f00a85b2
#
_entry.id   5036d460f96ef484939dff05f00a85b2
#
_cell.length_a   1.000
_cell.length_b   1.000
_cell.length_c   1.000
_cell.angle_alpha   90.00
_cell.angle_beta   90.00
_cell.angle_gamma   90.00
#
_symmetry.space_group_name_H-M   'P 1'
#
loop_
_entity.id
_entity.type
_entity.pdbx_description
1 polymer ?
#
loop_
_entity_poly.entity_id
_entity_poly.type
_entity_poly.pdbx_seq_one_letter_code
_entity_poly.pdbx_strand_id
1 'polypeptide(L)'
;MEEENHTTFVPSTHGFHFRNGISIVPKFLRSILDPAFGVCGGMCWAALDRYFAGEPIPSTTTTPLPGSPLYKELLWRQMDTTASWRWLKVVAWQNTSNKRLAELTRNELPKVTKSIDEGIPITLCLIQGKPIISFPTCNHQVLAI
;
A
#
# COMPACT_ATOMS: atom_id res chain seq x y z
N MET A 1 -30.85 3.08 13.57
CA MET A 1 -29.53 2.43 13.67
C MET A 1 -29.00 2.45 12.27
N GLU A 2 -28.01 3.29 12.00
CA GLU A 2 -27.26 3.18 10.75
C GLU A 2 -26.50 1.85 10.81
N GLU A 3 -26.75 0.93 9.88
CA GLU A 3 -25.88 -0.22 9.67
C GLU A 3 -24.52 0.34 9.29
N GLU A 4 -23.54 0.25 10.19
CA GLU A 4 -22.15 0.49 9.84
C GLU A 4 -21.75 -0.58 8.81
N ASN A 5 -21.75 -0.22 7.56
CA ASN A 5 -21.26 -1.07 6.48
C ASN A 5 -19.75 -1.23 6.62
N HIS A 6 -19.33 -2.37 7.10
CA HIS A 6 -17.92 -2.76 7.19
C HIS A 6 -17.62 -3.87 6.19
N THR A 7 -16.40 -3.86 5.68
CA THR A 7 -15.94 -5.03 4.93
C THR A 7 -15.75 -6.21 5.89
N THR A 8 -15.81 -7.43 5.39
CA THR A 8 -15.49 -8.64 6.18
C THR A 8 -13.99 -8.90 6.32
N PHE A 9 -13.14 -7.98 5.85
CA PHE A 9 -11.70 -8.04 6.03
C PHE A 9 -11.33 -7.72 7.48
N VAL A 10 -10.76 -8.69 8.18
CA VAL A 10 -10.29 -8.55 9.56
C VAL A 10 -8.77 -8.49 9.57
N PRO A 11 -8.12 -7.39 9.99
CA PRO A 11 -6.67 -7.23 9.93
C PRO A 11 -5.88 -8.32 10.66
N SER A 12 -6.38 -8.79 11.80
CA SER A 12 -5.76 -9.86 12.57
C SER A 12 -5.84 -11.26 11.92
N THR A 13 -6.70 -11.44 10.92
CA THR A 13 -6.90 -12.71 10.21
C THR A 13 -6.38 -12.64 8.78
N HIS A 14 -6.60 -11.51 8.11
CA HIS A 14 -6.33 -11.34 6.70
C HIS A 14 -5.09 -10.47 6.42
N GLY A 15 -4.45 -9.92 7.46
CA GLY A 15 -3.22 -9.12 7.36
C GLY A 15 -1.97 -9.93 7.70
N PHE A 16 -0.82 -9.51 7.17
CA PHE A 16 0.46 -10.09 7.54
C PHE A 16 0.86 -9.73 8.97
N HIS A 17 1.42 -10.69 9.72
CA HIS A 17 1.76 -10.56 11.14
C HIS A 17 3.20 -10.12 11.40
N PHE A 18 3.90 -9.57 10.42
CA PHE A 18 5.26 -9.09 10.55
C PHE A 18 5.39 -7.63 10.09
N ARG A 19 6.43 -6.97 10.56
CA ARG A 19 6.71 -5.58 10.20
C ARG A 19 7.14 -5.46 8.75
N ASN A 20 6.74 -4.37 8.08
CA ASN A 20 7.24 -3.99 6.77
C ASN A 20 8.72 -3.57 6.86
N GLY A 21 9.61 -4.54 7.06
CA GLY A 21 11.06 -4.35 7.13
C GLY A 21 11.80 -4.78 5.87
N ILE A 22 11.07 -5.08 4.80
CA ILE A 22 11.63 -5.47 3.51
C ILE A 22 12.07 -4.21 2.78
N SER A 23 13.38 -4.07 2.53
CA SER A 23 13.92 -2.99 1.71
C SER A 23 14.22 -3.51 0.31
N ILE A 24 13.67 -2.87 -0.70
CA ILE A 24 13.96 -3.14 -2.12
C ILE A 24 15.27 -2.49 -2.58
N VAL A 25 15.85 -1.62 -1.75
CA VAL A 25 17.11 -0.94 -2.07
C VAL A 25 18.29 -1.85 -1.75
N PRO A 26 19.16 -2.18 -2.73
CA PRO A 26 20.39 -2.91 -2.47
C PRO A 26 21.25 -2.25 -1.39
N LYS A 27 21.91 -3.05 -0.55
CA LYS A 27 22.68 -2.55 0.61
C LYS A 27 23.66 -1.44 0.27
N PHE A 28 24.31 -1.50 -0.90
CA PHE A 28 25.31 -0.52 -1.34
C PHE A 28 24.72 0.83 -1.78
N LEU A 29 23.40 0.88 -2.06
CA LEU A 29 22.68 2.11 -2.43
C LEU A 29 21.90 2.74 -1.27
N ARG A 30 21.83 2.06 -0.12
CA ARG A 30 21.03 2.56 1.04
C ARG A 30 21.58 3.85 1.65
N SER A 31 22.84 4.18 1.42
CA SER A 31 23.42 5.46 1.86
C SER A 31 23.03 6.64 0.97
N ILE A 32 22.55 6.36 -0.24
CA ILE A 32 22.21 7.37 -1.25
C ILE A 32 20.70 7.43 -1.44
N LEU A 33 20.02 6.27 -1.38
CA LEU A 33 18.58 6.15 -1.51
C LEU A 33 17.98 5.90 -0.12
N ASP A 34 16.89 6.60 0.19
CA ASP A 34 16.19 6.46 1.47
C ASP A 34 15.87 4.99 1.77
N PRO A 35 16.32 4.42 2.91
CA PRO A 35 16.02 3.05 3.31
C PRO A 35 14.52 2.78 3.53
N ALA A 36 13.68 3.80 3.50
CA ALA A 36 12.22 3.71 3.69
C ALA A 36 11.45 3.07 2.52
N PHE A 37 12.12 2.54 1.49
CA PHE A 37 11.50 1.75 0.45
C PHE A 37 11.03 0.40 1.00
N GLY A 38 9.88 0.42 1.66
CA GLY A 38 9.20 -0.77 2.10
C GLY A 38 8.35 -1.39 0.98
N VAL A 39 7.79 -2.55 1.27
CA VAL A 39 6.84 -3.26 0.40
C VAL A 39 5.39 -3.10 0.89
N CYS A 40 5.04 -1.92 1.40
CA CYS A 40 3.69 -1.67 1.93
C CYS A 40 2.58 -1.97 0.90
N GLY A 41 2.77 -1.52 -0.33
CA GLY A 41 1.84 -1.83 -1.42
C GLY A 41 1.80 -3.31 -1.75
N GLY A 42 2.96 -3.96 -1.78
CA GLY A 42 3.05 -5.40 -1.98
C GLY A 42 2.32 -6.20 -0.90
N MET A 43 2.45 -5.79 0.37
CA MET A 43 1.73 -6.41 1.49
C MET A 43 0.21 -6.17 1.38
N CYS A 44 -0.23 -4.95 1.07
CA CYS A 44 -1.65 -4.66 0.89
C CYS A 44 -2.26 -5.50 -0.23
N TRP A 45 -1.62 -5.56 -1.39
CA TRP A 45 -2.15 -6.28 -2.54
C TRP A 45 -2.10 -7.80 -2.33
N ALA A 46 -1.01 -8.35 -1.80
CA ALA A 46 -0.94 -9.77 -1.50
C ALA A 46 -1.94 -10.21 -0.43
N ALA A 47 -2.26 -9.33 0.53
CA ALA A 47 -3.31 -9.59 1.51
C ALA A 47 -4.70 -9.62 0.87
N LEU A 48 -4.99 -8.66 -0.02
CA LEU A 48 -6.25 -8.63 -0.77
C LEU A 48 -6.41 -9.81 -1.71
N ASP A 49 -5.36 -10.21 -2.43
CA ASP A 49 -5.40 -11.38 -3.31
C ASP A 49 -5.83 -12.62 -2.54
N ARG A 50 -5.22 -12.86 -1.36
CA ARG A 50 -5.57 -14.00 -0.51
C ARG A 50 -6.99 -13.88 0.04
N TYR A 51 -7.35 -12.70 0.51
CA TYR A 51 -8.69 -12.45 1.02
C TYR A 51 -9.76 -12.78 -0.02
N PHE A 52 -9.63 -12.29 -1.26
CA PHE A 52 -10.59 -12.58 -2.33
C PHE A 52 -10.53 -14.03 -2.84
N ALA A 53 -9.37 -14.68 -2.75
CA ALA A 53 -9.22 -16.10 -3.08
C ALA A 53 -9.69 -17.04 -1.95
N GLY A 54 -10.00 -16.51 -0.75
CA GLY A 54 -10.30 -17.33 0.42
C GLY A 54 -9.08 -18.10 0.95
N GLU A 55 -7.87 -17.62 0.65
CA GLU A 55 -6.61 -18.23 1.06
C GLU A 55 -6.11 -17.67 2.38
N PRO A 56 -5.52 -18.50 3.27
CA PRO A 56 -5.00 -18.02 4.54
C PRO A 56 -3.74 -17.19 4.34
N ILE A 57 -3.54 -16.20 5.23
CA ILE A 57 -2.28 -15.48 5.36
C ILE A 57 -1.22 -16.41 5.96
N PRO A 58 0.04 -16.40 5.47
CA PRO A 58 1.14 -17.11 6.09
C PRO A 58 1.29 -16.74 7.57
N SER A 59 1.39 -17.74 8.43
CA SER A 59 1.43 -17.58 9.90
C SER A 59 2.76 -17.00 10.43
N THR A 60 3.71 -16.67 9.55
CA THR A 60 5.00 -16.10 9.97
C THR A 60 4.84 -14.75 10.64
N THR A 61 5.52 -14.55 11.77
CA THR A 61 5.59 -13.28 12.50
C THR A 61 6.91 -12.53 12.26
N THR A 62 7.81 -13.13 11.49
CA THR A 62 9.11 -12.57 11.15
C THR A 62 9.14 -12.12 9.69
N THR A 63 9.84 -11.01 9.43
CA THR A 63 10.06 -10.53 8.06
C THR A 63 10.64 -11.64 7.18
N PRO A 64 10.05 -11.93 6.00
CA PRO A 64 10.53 -12.96 5.10
C PRO A 64 11.99 -12.76 4.71
N LEU A 65 12.74 -13.85 4.68
CA LEU A 65 14.15 -13.82 4.25
C LEU A 65 14.26 -13.45 2.77
N PRO A 66 15.28 -12.65 2.39
CA PRO A 66 15.55 -12.34 0.99
C PRO A 66 15.64 -13.59 0.12
N GLY A 67 14.90 -13.59 -1.00
CA GLY A 67 14.84 -14.72 -1.93
C GLY A 67 13.84 -15.82 -1.60
N SER A 68 13.21 -15.80 -0.42
CA SER A 68 12.12 -16.74 -0.09
C SER A 68 10.89 -16.52 -1.00
N PRO A 69 10.00 -17.53 -1.13
CA PRO A 69 8.79 -17.39 -1.97
C PRO A 69 7.94 -16.18 -1.57
N LEU A 70 7.66 -16.02 -0.28
CA LEU A 70 6.88 -14.89 0.24
C LEU A 70 7.58 -13.55 0.00
N TYR A 71 8.92 -13.47 0.19
CA TYR A 71 9.67 -12.25 -0.12
C TYR A 71 9.51 -11.86 -1.60
N LYS A 72 9.65 -12.82 -2.51
CA LYS A 72 9.51 -12.59 -3.96
C LYS A 72 8.09 -12.15 -4.32
N GLU A 73 7.09 -12.80 -3.73
CA GLU A 73 5.68 -12.44 -3.94
C GLU A 73 5.41 -10.98 -3.56
N LEU A 74 5.79 -10.58 -2.34
CA LEU A 74 5.59 -9.22 -1.86
C LEU A 74 6.35 -8.20 -2.72
N LEU A 75 7.57 -8.56 -3.18
CA LEU A 75 8.35 -7.71 -4.05
C LEU A 75 7.69 -7.54 -5.43
N TRP A 76 7.20 -8.62 -6.05
CA TRP A 76 6.50 -8.57 -7.33
C TRP A 76 5.22 -7.74 -7.21
N ARG A 77 4.43 -7.95 -6.16
CA ARG A 77 3.23 -7.13 -5.92
C ARG A 77 3.55 -5.66 -5.69
N GLN A 78 4.65 -5.35 -5.02
CA GLN A 78 5.13 -3.96 -4.90
C GLN A 78 5.46 -3.37 -6.28
N MET A 79 6.13 -4.14 -7.15
CA MET A 79 6.43 -3.70 -8.52
C MET A 79 5.15 -3.44 -9.32
N ASP A 80 4.13 -4.30 -9.22
CA ASP A 80 2.83 -4.09 -9.86
C ASP A 80 2.17 -2.78 -9.44
N THR A 81 2.30 -2.39 -8.16
CA THR A 81 1.75 -1.10 -7.68
C THR A 81 2.45 0.10 -8.29
N THR A 82 3.72 -0.02 -8.63
CA THR A 82 4.56 1.06 -9.14
C THR A 82 4.66 1.10 -10.67
N ALA A 83 4.48 -0.03 -11.35
CA ALA A 83 4.59 -0.13 -12.81
C ALA A 83 3.36 0.39 -13.57
N SER A 84 2.28 0.77 -12.87
CA SER A 84 1.04 1.21 -13.50
C SER A 84 1.00 2.72 -13.76
N TRP A 85 0.12 3.16 -14.68
CA TRP A 85 -0.19 4.58 -14.91
C TRP A 85 -0.62 5.31 -13.61
N ARG A 86 -1.08 4.58 -12.60
CA ARG A 86 -1.41 5.10 -11.26
C ARG A 86 -0.22 5.76 -10.58
N TRP A 87 0.99 5.26 -10.83
CA TRP A 87 2.21 5.85 -10.31
C TRP A 87 2.47 7.26 -10.85
N LEU A 88 2.18 7.50 -12.13
CA LEU A 88 2.24 8.85 -12.71
C LEU A 88 1.29 9.81 -11.99
N LYS A 89 0.10 9.31 -11.61
CA LYS A 89 -0.86 10.08 -10.80
C LYS A 89 -0.29 10.41 -9.41
N VAL A 90 0.35 9.46 -8.74
CA VAL A 90 1.01 9.68 -7.43
C VAL A 90 2.09 10.76 -7.54
N VAL A 91 2.97 10.65 -8.53
CA VAL A 91 4.03 11.65 -8.78
C VAL A 91 3.43 13.03 -9.07
N ALA A 92 2.42 13.11 -9.91
CA ALA A 92 1.73 14.37 -10.22
C ALA A 92 1.09 15.00 -8.96
N TRP A 93 0.44 14.20 -8.14
CA TRP A 93 -0.20 14.66 -6.90
C TRP A 93 0.81 15.09 -5.85
N GLN A 94 1.92 14.39 -5.71
CA GLN A 94 3.01 14.75 -4.80
C GLN A 94 3.63 16.12 -5.13
N ASN A 95 3.65 16.48 -6.41
CA ASN A 95 4.21 17.74 -6.91
C ASN A 95 3.17 18.86 -7.02
N THR A 96 1.99 18.71 -6.45
CA THR A 96 0.96 19.75 -6.44
C THR A 96 0.94 20.51 -5.10
N SER A 97 0.21 21.66 -5.05
CA SER A 97 0.04 22.39 -3.79
C SER A 97 -0.82 21.62 -2.79
N ASN A 98 -0.60 21.85 -1.49
CA ASN A 98 -1.41 21.23 -0.43
C ASN A 98 -2.91 21.51 -0.59
N LYS A 99 -3.28 22.72 -1.06
CA LYS A 99 -4.68 23.06 -1.34
C LYS A 99 -5.24 22.15 -2.43
N ARG A 100 -4.51 22.00 -3.54
CA ARG A 100 -4.93 21.16 -4.66
C ARG A 100 -4.94 19.68 -4.27
N LEU A 101 -3.97 19.23 -3.48
CA LEU A 101 -3.94 17.85 -2.97
C LEU A 101 -5.17 17.55 -2.11
N ALA A 102 -5.57 18.50 -1.25
CA ALA A 102 -6.79 18.34 -0.44
C ALA A 102 -8.06 18.26 -1.30
N GLU A 103 -8.17 19.05 -2.38
CA GLU A 103 -9.28 18.96 -3.34
C GLU A 103 -9.32 17.60 -4.04
N LEU A 104 -8.18 17.14 -4.53
CA LEU A 104 -8.04 15.84 -5.19
C LEU A 104 -8.40 14.69 -4.24
N THR A 105 -7.97 14.76 -2.98
CA THR A 105 -8.33 13.78 -1.95
C THR A 105 -9.84 13.74 -1.72
N ARG A 106 -10.49 14.91 -1.56
CA ARG A 106 -11.96 14.97 -1.40
C ARG A 106 -12.70 14.34 -2.58
N ASN A 107 -12.18 14.51 -3.80
CA ASN A 107 -12.80 13.94 -5.01
C ASN A 107 -12.66 12.41 -5.09
N GLU A 108 -11.67 11.81 -4.40
CA GLU A 108 -11.51 10.35 -4.35
C GLU A 108 -12.33 9.72 -3.21
N LEU A 109 -12.63 10.46 -2.13
CA LEU A 109 -13.36 9.92 -0.97
C LEU A 109 -14.67 9.20 -1.34
N PRO A 110 -15.55 9.73 -2.22
CA PRO A 110 -16.78 9.03 -2.58
C PRO A 110 -16.55 7.65 -3.19
N LYS A 111 -15.43 7.44 -3.88
CA LYS A 111 -15.08 6.13 -4.45
C LYS A 111 -14.66 5.15 -3.36
N VAL A 112 -13.92 5.66 -2.37
CA VAL A 112 -13.50 4.86 -1.20
C VAL A 112 -14.74 4.44 -0.41
N THR A 113 -15.58 5.41 -0.05
CA THR A 113 -16.84 5.16 0.68
C THR A 113 -17.69 4.13 -0.04
N LYS A 114 -17.92 4.33 -1.35
CA LYS A 114 -18.69 3.37 -2.16
C LYS A 114 -18.10 1.95 -2.11
N SER A 115 -16.77 1.80 -2.20
CA SER A 115 -16.13 0.48 -2.14
C SER A 115 -16.37 -0.20 -0.79
N ILE A 116 -16.25 0.55 0.30
CA ILE A 116 -16.48 0.04 1.65
C ILE A 116 -17.96 -0.30 1.87
N ASP A 117 -18.88 0.55 1.42
CA ASP A 117 -20.34 0.31 1.49
C ASP A 117 -20.75 -0.96 0.70
N GLU A 118 -20.01 -1.29 -0.35
CA GLU A 118 -20.17 -2.53 -1.12
C GLU A 118 -19.44 -3.73 -0.46
N GLY A 119 -18.83 -3.56 0.70
CA GLY A 119 -18.11 -4.61 1.43
C GLY A 119 -16.74 -4.96 0.78
N ILE A 120 -16.21 -4.09 -0.07
CA ILE A 120 -14.98 -4.35 -0.84
C ILE A 120 -13.83 -3.53 -0.23
N PRO A 121 -12.85 -4.17 0.42
CA PRO A 121 -11.66 -3.48 0.91
C PRO A 121 -10.83 -2.94 -0.26
N ILE A 122 -10.25 -1.74 -0.07
CA ILE A 122 -9.53 -1.02 -1.13
C ILE A 122 -8.17 -0.52 -0.67
N THR A 123 -7.16 -0.59 -1.54
CA THR A 123 -5.84 -0.04 -1.26
C THR A 123 -5.82 1.47 -1.49
N LEU A 124 -5.34 2.21 -0.50
CA LEU A 124 -5.11 3.66 -0.54
C LEU A 124 -3.62 3.97 -0.60
N CYS A 125 -3.25 4.97 -1.37
CA CYS A 125 -1.92 5.58 -1.33
C CYS A 125 -2.00 6.91 -0.58
N LEU A 126 -1.36 6.98 0.59
CA LEU A 126 -1.24 8.18 1.39
C LEU A 126 -0.09 9.02 0.84
N ILE A 127 -0.41 10.15 0.21
CA ILE A 127 0.56 11.00 -0.47
C ILE A 127 0.94 12.17 0.43
N GLN A 128 2.23 12.29 0.73
CA GLN A 128 2.76 13.49 1.38
C GLN A 128 3.12 14.53 0.32
N GLY A 129 2.46 15.68 0.35
CA GLY A 129 2.86 16.84 -0.44
C GLY A 129 4.21 17.36 0.05
N LYS A 130 5.29 17.04 -0.64
CA LYS A 130 6.63 17.59 -0.42
C LYS A 130 7.18 18.16 -1.71
N PRO A 131 8.04 19.20 -1.65
CA PRO A 131 8.59 19.78 -2.87
C PRO A 131 9.46 18.80 -3.64
N ILE A 132 9.49 18.99 -4.91
CA ILE A 132 10.06 18.40 -6.12
C ILE A 132 11.28 17.45 -5.99
N ILE A 133 11.98 17.39 -4.86
CA ILE A 133 13.24 16.63 -4.70
C ILE A 133 13.05 15.36 -3.87
N SER A 134 11.87 15.12 -3.28
CA SER A 134 11.64 13.89 -2.53
C SER A 134 11.08 12.81 -3.46
N PHE A 135 11.83 11.71 -3.55
CA PHE A 135 11.33 10.48 -4.19
C PHE A 135 9.96 10.11 -3.60
N PRO A 136 9.07 9.50 -4.39
CA PRO A 136 7.74 9.02 -3.92
C PRO A 136 7.80 7.96 -2.81
N THR A 137 8.96 7.69 -2.27
CA THR A 137 9.26 6.73 -1.19
C THR A 137 8.71 7.12 0.17
N CYS A 138 8.36 8.39 0.35
CA CYS A 138 7.70 8.88 1.57
C CYS A 138 6.20 8.59 1.60
N ASN A 139 5.65 8.07 0.50
CA ASN A 139 4.23 7.70 0.41
C ASN A 139 4.02 6.31 1.03
N HIS A 140 2.87 6.11 1.63
CA HIS A 140 2.54 4.84 2.27
C HIS A 140 1.27 4.27 1.66
N GLN A 141 1.22 2.94 1.49
CA GLN A 141 0.01 2.25 1.06
C GLN A 141 -0.60 1.52 2.25
N VAL A 142 -1.91 1.65 2.38
CA VAL A 142 -2.73 1.07 3.45
C VAL A 142 -4.01 0.48 2.85
N LEU A 143 -4.71 -0.36 3.61
CA LEU A 143 -6.06 -0.80 3.26
C LEU A 143 -7.09 0.04 4.00
N ALA A 144 -8.13 0.47 3.30
CA ALA A 144 -9.39 0.88 3.87
C ALA A 144 -10.32 -0.34 3.90
N ILE A 145 -10.98 -0.55 5.02
CA ILE A 145 -11.80 -1.73 5.31
C ILE A 145 -13.09 -1.32 5.99
#